data_7fda303d9fa85c9109a4eca53df5b81b
#
_entry.id   7fda303d9fa85c9109a4eca53df5b81b
#
_cell.length_a   1.000
_cell.length_b   1.000
_cell.length_c   1.000
_cell.angle_alpha   90.00
_cell.angle_beta   90.00
_cell.angle_gamma   90.00
#
_symmetry.space_group_name_H-M   'P 1'
#
loop_
_entity.id
_entity.type
_entity.pdbx_description
1 polymer ?
#
loop_
_entity_poly.entity_id
_entity_poly.type
_entity_poly.pdbx_seq_one_letter_code
_entity_poly.pdbx_strand_id
1 'polypeptide(L)'
;EHFRLCKAVSGGLEGAVLTVKSKEEERMAESMSEQIFSIACALSKADESEKSMLRMICTAQEESLVRALKEGVAKEDCESTFICAASWLAAAALESARAGGEEFSSLRAGDLTVTKRSSDEGSKRLSLLREQAWALMRPYTTDGGFCFRGVET
;
A
#
# COMPACT_ATOMS: atom_id res chain seq x y z
N GLU A 1 -58.53 -20.78 28.89
CA GLU A 1 -57.20 -21.18 29.45
C GLU A 1 -56.23 -21.74 28.40
N HIS A 2 -56.04 -21.11 27.23
CA HIS A 2 -54.98 -21.49 26.31
C HIS A 2 -54.54 -20.29 25.43
N PHE A 3 -54.15 -19.17 26.05
CA PHE A 3 -53.52 -18.07 25.34
C PHE A 3 -52.36 -17.50 26.15
N ARG A 4 -51.32 -18.32 26.36
CA ARG A 4 -50.04 -17.81 26.91
C ARG A 4 -48.88 -18.67 26.47
N LEU A 5 -48.59 -18.74 25.19
CA LEU A 5 -47.30 -19.30 24.72
C LEU A 5 -47.03 -18.94 23.26
N CYS A 6 -46.89 -17.66 22.96
CA CYS A 6 -46.28 -17.18 21.70
C CYS A 6 -45.76 -15.77 21.85
N LYS A 7 -44.89 -15.53 22.83
CA LYS A 7 -44.22 -14.21 22.95
C LYS A 7 -42.82 -14.33 23.53
N ALA A 8 -42.01 -15.24 23.03
CA ALA A 8 -40.63 -15.36 23.51
C ALA A 8 -39.63 -15.87 22.46
N VAL A 9 -39.88 -15.73 21.16
CA VAL A 9 -38.91 -16.19 20.14
C VAL A 9 -38.58 -15.12 19.14
N SER A 10 -39.09 -13.92 19.27
CA SER A 10 -38.84 -12.83 18.29
C SER A 10 -37.65 -11.94 18.62
N GLY A 11 -37.00 -12.08 19.77
CA GLY A 11 -35.90 -11.19 20.18
C GLY A 11 -34.48 -11.71 19.91
N GLY A 12 -34.34 -12.98 19.54
CA GLY A 12 -33.01 -13.62 19.45
C GLY A 12 -32.34 -13.58 18.07
N LEU A 13 -33.13 -13.43 17.01
CA LEU A 13 -32.62 -13.51 15.63
C LEU A 13 -32.13 -12.18 15.07
N GLU A 14 -32.71 -11.07 15.50
CA GLU A 14 -32.26 -9.75 15.03
C GLU A 14 -30.89 -9.33 15.61
N GLY A 15 -30.62 -9.69 16.86
CA GLY A 15 -29.34 -9.46 17.48
C GLY A 15 -28.21 -10.30 16.86
N ALA A 16 -28.50 -11.53 16.47
CA ALA A 16 -27.52 -12.41 15.82
C ALA A 16 -27.22 -11.99 14.39
N VAL A 17 -28.20 -11.50 13.63
CA VAL A 17 -28.03 -11.00 12.26
C VAL A 17 -27.24 -9.71 12.24
N LEU A 18 -27.46 -8.80 13.18
CA LEU A 18 -26.69 -7.55 13.31
C LEU A 18 -25.24 -7.82 13.73
N THR A 19 -25.00 -8.81 14.60
CA THR A 19 -23.65 -9.17 15.05
C THR A 19 -22.86 -9.90 13.96
N VAL A 20 -23.52 -10.70 13.13
CA VAL A 20 -22.89 -11.35 11.98
C VAL A 20 -22.57 -10.34 10.88
N LYS A 21 -23.45 -9.39 10.65
CA LYS A 21 -23.23 -8.32 9.65
C LYS A 21 -22.09 -7.40 10.03
N SER A 22 -21.96 -7.03 11.29
CA SER A 22 -20.82 -6.21 11.76
C SER A 22 -19.51 -6.99 11.75
N LYS A 23 -19.51 -8.30 12.01
CA LYS A 23 -18.32 -9.15 11.87
C LYS A 23 -17.94 -9.42 10.41
N GLU A 24 -18.88 -9.42 9.52
CA GLU A 24 -18.63 -9.56 8.09
C GLU A 24 -18.16 -8.23 7.49
N GLU A 25 -18.65 -7.10 7.97
CA GLU A 25 -18.12 -5.78 7.65
C GLU A 25 -16.73 -5.56 8.27
N GLU A 26 -16.45 -6.08 9.46
CA GLU A 26 -15.10 -6.13 10.04
C GLU A 26 -14.15 -7.08 9.31
N ARG A 27 -14.65 -8.18 8.73
CA ARG A 27 -13.89 -9.08 7.87
C ARG A 27 -13.69 -8.52 6.47
N MET A 28 -14.62 -7.70 5.99
CA MET A 28 -14.49 -6.95 4.72
C MET A 28 -13.70 -5.65 4.91
N ALA A 29 -13.60 -5.18 6.13
CA ALA A 29 -12.60 -4.22 6.57
C ALA A 29 -11.35 -4.92 7.16
N GLU A 30 -10.91 -5.99 6.51
CA GLU A 30 -9.48 -6.26 6.52
C GLU A 30 -8.87 -4.94 6.09
N SER A 31 -8.29 -4.25 7.06
CA SER A 31 -8.05 -2.82 6.90
C SER A 31 -7.31 -2.64 5.59
N MET A 32 -7.62 -1.61 4.85
CA MET A 32 -6.94 -1.28 3.59
C MET A 32 -5.41 -1.47 3.74
N SER A 33 -4.88 -1.14 4.90
CA SER A 33 -3.48 -1.33 5.27
C SER A 33 -3.04 -2.81 5.28
N GLU A 34 -3.87 -3.73 5.73
CA GLU A 34 -3.55 -5.18 5.70
C GLU A 34 -3.57 -5.72 4.27
N GLN A 35 -4.48 -5.25 3.42
CA GLN A 35 -4.50 -5.63 2.01
C GLN A 35 -3.26 -5.10 1.29
N ILE A 36 -2.87 -3.85 1.54
CA ILE A 36 -1.64 -3.25 1.00
C ILE A 36 -0.43 -4.09 1.42
N PHE A 37 -0.33 -4.44 2.69
CA PHE A 37 0.76 -5.25 3.21
C PHE A 37 0.80 -6.65 2.59
N SER A 38 -0.34 -7.33 2.49
CA SER A 38 -0.45 -8.67 1.90
C SER A 38 0.03 -8.69 0.44
N ILE A 39 -0.43 -7.73 -0.36
CA ILE A 39 -0.02 -7.61 -1.77
C ILE A 39 1.47 -7.23 -1.88
N ALA A 40 1.95 -6.32 -1.06
CA ALA A 40 3.36 -5.93 -1.05
C ALA A 40 4.29 -7.11 -0.69
N CYS A 41 3.89 -7.95 0.29
CA CYS A 41 4.61 -9.18 0.62
C CYS A 41 4.69 -10.14 -0.58
N ALA A 42 3.58 -10.34 -1.28
CA ALA A 42 3.52 -11.22 -2.44
C ALA A 42 4.39 -10.71 -3.59
N LEU A 43 4.37 -9.41 -3.86
CA LEU A 43 5.13 -8.77 -4.94
C LEU A 43 6.64 -8.77 -4.67
N SER A 44 7.04 -8.48 -3.45
CA SER A 44 8.45 -8.35 -3.05
C SER A 44 9.06 -9.67 -2.58
N LYS A 45 8.24 -10.71 -2.39
CA LYS A 45 8.67 -11.99 -1.79
C LYS A 45 9.43 -11.78 -0.47
N ALA A 46 8.90 -10.87 0.37
CA ALA A 46 9.50 -10.53 1.65
C ALA A 46 9.56 -11.75 2.57
N ASP A 47 10.71 -11.98 3.16
CA ASP A 47 10.88 -13.02 4.18
C ASP A 47 10.37 -12.56 5.56
N GLU A 48 10.37 -13.46 6.53
CA GLU A 48 9.84 -13.18 7.87
C GLU A 48 10.60 -12.05 8.57
N SER A 49 11.90 -11.91 8.31
CA SER A 49 12.75 -10.87 8.91
C SER A 49 12.46 -9.48 8.34
N GLU A 50 12.00 -9.40 7.11
CA GLU A 50 11.70 -8.16 6.40
C GLU A 50 10.28 -7.64 6.63
N LYS A 51 9.37 -8.49 7.10
CA LYS A 51 7.96 -8.13 7.27
C LYS A 51 7.72 -6.92 8.17
N SER A 52 8.48 -6.79 9.24
CA SER A 52 8.39 -5.63 10.13
C SER A 52 8.75 -4.33 9.42
N MET A 53 9.84 -4.34 8.67
CA MET A 53 10.27 -3.20 7.86
C MET A 53 9.27 -2.90 6.74
N LEU A 54 8.76 -3.93 6.08
CA LEU A 54 7.76 -3.76 5.03
C LEU A 54 6.46 -3.14 5.55
N ARG A 55 6.00 -3.50 6.75
CA ARG A 55 4.84 -2.84 7.38
C ARG A 55 5.06 -1.34 7.56
N MET A 56 6.23 -0.94 8.05
CA MET A 56 6.56 0.48 8.18
C MET A 56 6.59 1.18 6.81
N ILE A 57 7.14 0.54 5.80
CA ILE A 57 7.17 1.06 4.44
C ILE A 57 5.73 1.21 3.89
N CYS A 58 4.87 0.22 4.06
CA CYS A 58 3.47 0.28 3.64
C CYS A 58 2.75 1.47 4.27
N THR A 59 2.89 1.67 5.59
CA THR A 59 2.31 2.81 6.30
C THR A 59 2.82 4.13 5.74
N ALA A 60 4.12 4.26 5.51
CA ALA A 60 4.71 5.47 4.95
C ALA A 60 4.22 5.77 3.52
N GLN A 61 4.07 4.74 2.68
CA GLN A 61 3.53 4.90 1.33
C GLN A 61 2.04 5.26 1.33
N GLU A 62 1.25 4.64 2.21
CA GLU A 62 -0.16 4.99 2.41
C GLU A 62 -0.32 6.47 2.80
N GLU A 63 0.42 6.93 3.79
CA GLU A 63 0.41 8.34 4.21
C GLU A 63 0.86 9.30 3.09
N SER A 64 1.88 8.91 2.33
CA SER A 64 2.37 9.70 1.20
C SER A 64 1.31 9.86 0.11
N LEU A 65 0.61 8.78 -0.23
CA LEU A 65 -0.48 8.81 -1.21
C LEU A 65 -1.67 9.63 -0.71
N VAL A 66 -2.04 9.50 0.57
CA VAL A 66 -3.12 10.31 1.17
C VAL A 66 -2.82 11.81 1.05
N ARG A 67 -1.58 12.21 1.31
CA ARG A 67 -1.16 13.62 1.15
C ARG A 67 -1.19 14.10 -0.30
N ALA A 68 -1.05 13.20 -1.26
CA ALA A 68 -1.08 13.52 -2.69
C ALA A 68 -2.50 13.60 -3.26
N LEU A 69 -3.52 13.10 -2.55
CA LEU A 69 -4.90 13.15 -3.01
C LEU A 69 -5.38 14.58 -3.22
N LYS A 70 -6.23 14.75 -4.21
CA LYS A 70 -6.92 16.03 -4.47
C LYS A 70 -7.80 16.40 -3.29
N GLU A 71 -8.01 17.69 -3.07
CA GLU A 71 -8.95 18.16 -2.10
C GLU A 71 -10.35 17.60 -2.36
N GLY A 72 -10.98 17.06 -1.32
CA GLY A 72 -12.29 16.42 -1.41
C GLY A 72 -12.30 14.97 -1.88
N VAL A 73 -11.15 14.38 -2.20
CA VAL A 73 -11.03 12.96 -2.55
C VAL A 73 -10.51 12.18 -1.34
N ALA A 74 -11.27 11.20 -0.89
CA ALA A 74 -10.86 10.27 0.15
C ALA A 74 -10.25 9.00 -0.47
N LYS A 75 -9.43 8.28 0.29
CA LYS A 75 -8.85 7.01 -0.17
C LYS A 75 -9.91 5.95 -0.46
N GLU A 76 -11.05 6.02 0.22
CA GLU A 76 -12.21 5.16 0.02
C GLU A 76 -12.88 5.37 -1.35
N ASP A 77 -12.78 6.56 -1.93
CA ASP A 77 -13.34 6.89 -3.25
C ASP A 77 -12.57 6.20 -4.40
N CYS A 78 -11.33 5.78 -4.14
CA CYS A 78 -10.45 5.12 -5.09
C CYS A 78 -9.79 3.86 -4.50
N GLU A 79 -10.48 3.16 -3.63
CA GLU A 79 -9.95 2.09 -2.77
C GLU A 79 -9.08 1.09 -3.52
N SER A 80 -9.61 0.42 -4.55
CA SER A 80 -8.86 -0.60 -5.30
C SER A 80 -7.60 -0.06 -5.95
N THR A 81 -7.69 1.14 -6.53
CA THR A 81 -6.56 1.82 -7.18
C THR A 81 -5.53 2.24 -6.14
N PHE A 82 -5.98 2.75 -5.01
CA PHE A 82 -5.14 3.16 -3.90
C PHE A 82 -4.36 1.98 -3.31
N ILE A 83 -5.04 0.85 -3.06
CA ILE A 83 -4.41 -0.38 -2.56
C ILE A 83 -3.33 -0.88 -3.54
N CYS A 84 -3.63 -0.96 -4.82
CA CYS A 84 -2.65 -1.37 -5.84
C CYS A 84 -1.44 -0.43 -5.87
N ALA A 85 -1.67 0.87 -5.94
CA ALA A 85 -0.59 1.86 -6.01
C ALA A 85 0.30 1.83 -4.76
N ALA A 86 -0.29 1.83 -3.56
CA ALA A 86 0.44 1.75 -2.30
C ALA A 86 1.28 0.48 -2.20
N SER A 87 0.72 -0.67 -2.60
CA SER A 87 1.41 -1.96 -2.60
C SER A 87 2.61 -1.98 -3.55
N TRP A 88 2.46 -1.42 -4.74
CA TRP A 88 3.55 -1.34 -5.72
C TRP A 88 4.66 -0.40 -5.28
N LEU A 89 4.31 0.74 -4.70
CA LEU A 89 5.28 1.68 -4.13
C LEU A 89 6.03 1.06 -2.95
N ALA A 90 5.33 0.33 -2.07
CA ALA A 90 5.94 -0.34 -0.94
C ALA A 90 6.90 -1.46 -1.39
N ALA A 91 6.50 -2.30 -2.34
CA ALA A 91 7.37 -3.32 -2.91
C ALA A 91 8.62 -2.73 -3.57
N ALA A 92 8.47 -1.66 -4.35
CA ALA A 92 9.58 -0.95 -4.96
C ALA A 92 10.52 -0.32 -3.91
N ALA A 93 9.98 0.19 -2.81
CA ALA A 93 10.78 0.77 -1.73
C ALA A 93 11.59 -0.30 -0.98
N LEU A 94 11.01 -1.48 -0.71
CA LEU A 94 11.73 -2.60 -0.09
C LEU A 94 12.88 -3.09 -0.98
N GLU A 95 12.62 -3.28 -2.27
CA GLU A 95 13.65 -3.67 -3.23
C GLU A 95 14.79 -2.63 -3.32
N SER A 96 14.45 -1.35 -3.25
CA SER A 96 15.45 -0.27 -3.22
C SER A 96 16.30 -0.32 -1.94
N ALA A 97 15.68 -0.65 -0.79
CA ALA A 97 16.38 -0.80 0.47
C ALA A 97 17.36 -1.99 0.45
N ARG A 98 16.95 -3.11 -0.16
CA ARG A 98 17.83 -4.27 -0.37
C ARG A 98 19.04 -3.91 -1.24
N ALA A 99 18.82 -3.22 -2.35
CA ALA A 99 19.87 -2.80 -3.26
C ALA A 99 20.85 -1.82 -2.60
N GLY A 100 20.37 -0.88 -1.79
CA GLY A 100 21.20 0.06 -1.03
C GLY A 100 22.09 -0.60 0.02
N GLY A 101 21.63 -1.68 0.64
CA GLY A 101 22.43 -2.46 1.59
C GLY A 101 23.64 -3.15 0.95
N GLU A 102 23.54 -3.55 -0.29
CA GLU A 102 24.65 -4.16 -1.04
C GLU A 102 25.70 -3.14 -1.49
N GLU A 103 25.32 -1.89 -1.70
CA GLU A 103 26.25 -0.83 -2.10
C GLU A 103 27.21 -0.43 -0.98
N PHE A 104 26.80 -0.51 0.28
CA PHE A 104 27.66 -0.18 1.41
C PHE A 104 28.72 -1.25 1.71
N SER A 105 28.56 -2.48 1.26
CA SER A 105 29.53 -3.54 1.49
C SER A 105 30.75 -3.47 0.54
N SER A 106 30.68 -2.72 -0.54
CA SER A 106 31.77 -2.61 -1.53
C SER A 106 32.73 -1.43 -1.32
N LEU A 107 32.48 -0.56 -0.33
CA LEU A 107 33.28 0.63 -0.04
C LEU A 107 34.58 0.36 0.75
N ARG A 108 34.98 -0.89 0.94
CA ARG A 108 36.05 -1.25 1.88
C ARG A 108 37.35 -1.79 1.28
N ALA A 109 37.60 -1.65 0.03
CA ALA A 109 38.89 -2.02 -0.57
C ALA A 109 39.38 -0.90 -1.47
N GLY A 110 40.32 -0.12 -0.97
CA GLY A 110 41.02 0.83 -1.81
C GLY A 110 41.57 0.18 -3.05
N ASP A 111 41.48 0.89 -4.17
CA ASP A 111 42.13 0.60 -5.45
C ASP A 111 41.59 -0.53 -6.34
N LEU A 112 40.41 -1.04 -6.09
CA LEU A 112 39.70 -1.88 -7.05
C LEU A 112 38.43 -1.17 -7.50
N THR A 113 38.47 -0.65 -8.75
CA THR A 113 37.28 -0.23 -9.47
C THR A 113 36.43 -1.44 -9.78
N VAL A 114 35.65 -1.90 -8.83
CA VAL A 114 34.59 -2.87 -9.09
C VAL A 114 33.48 -2.11 -9.79
N THR A 115 33.46 -2.22 -11.11
CA THR A 115 32.32 -1.80 -11.91
C THR A 115 31.16 -2.70 -11.53
N LYS A 116 30.36 -2.27 -10.54
CA LYS A 116 29.14 -2.96 -10.16
C LYS A 116 28.22 -2.95 -11.37
N ARG A 117 28.02 -4.10 -11.97
CA ARG A 117 26.83 -4.35 -12.76
C ARG A 117 25.66 -4.27 -11.80
N SER A 118 25.17 -3.06 -11.50
CA SER A 118 23.80 -2.91 -11.11
C SER A 118 22.99 -3.61 -12.17
N SER A 119 22.23 -4.62 -11.79
CA SER A 119 21.40 -5.31 -12.75
C SER A 119 20.41 -4.28 -13.29
N ASP A 120 20.67 -3.79 -14.47
CA ASP A 120 19.90 -2.76 -15.18
C ASP A 120 18.41 -3.16 -15.24
N GLU A 121 18.13 -4.46 -15.22
CA GLU A 121 16.79 -5.04 -15.16
C GLU A 121 16.07 -4.79 -13.81
N GLY A 122 16.75 -4.92 -12.69
CA GLY A 122 16.17 -4.64 -11.36
C GLY A 122 15.79 -3.16 -11.22
N SER A 123 16.67 -2.26 -11.61
CA SER A 123 16.42 -0.83 -11.60
C SER A 123 15.27 -0.42 -12.53
N LYS A 124 15.18 -1.01 -13.71
CA LYS A 124 14.07 -0.79 -14.66
C LYS A 124 12.75 -1.28 -14.09
N ARG A 125 12.71 -2.44 -13.45
CA ARG A 125 11.51 -2.97 -12.82
C ARG A 125 11.00 -2.04 -11.71
N LEU A 126 11.89 -1.53 -10.86
CA LEU A 126 11.54 -0.61 -9.80
C LEU A 126 10.97 0.72 -10.33
N SER A 127 11.62 1.27 -11.35
CA SER A 127 11.15 2.49 -12.02
C SER A 127 9.77 2.27 -12.63
N LEU A 128 9.55 1.14 -13.27
CA LEU A 128 8.27 0.78 -13.88
C LEU A 128 7.15 0.64 -12.84
N LEU A 129 7.41 -0.02 -11.72
CA LEU A 129 6.41 -0.15 -10.64
C LEU A 129 6.00 1.21 -10.08
N ARG A 130 6.96 2.11 -9.87
CA ARG A 130 6.69 3.48 -9.40
C ARG A 130 5.90 4.28 -10.42
N GLU A 131 6.29 4.22 -11.67
CA GLU A 131 5.62 4.92 -12.76
C GLU A 131 4.18 4.44 -12.93
N GLN A 132 3.95 3.14 -12.92
CA GLN A 132 2.62 2.55 -13.00
C GLN A 132 1.75 2.90 -11.78
N ALA A 133 2.31 2.88 -10.57
CA ALA A 133 1.59 3.26 -9.37
C ALA A 133 1.09 4.72 -9.46
N TRP A 134 1.94 5.63 -9.87
CA TRP A 134 1.56 7.04 -10.06
C TRP A 134 0.62 7.24 -11.24
N ALA A 135 0.77 6.48 -12.32
CA ALA A 135 -0.16 6.51 -13.45
C ALA A 135 -1.59 6.10 -13.03
N LEU A 136 -1.71 5.08 -12.18
CA LEU A 136 -3.00 4.67 -11.60
C LEU A 136 -3.63 5.76 -10.73
N MET A 137 -2.81 6.44 -9.94
CA MET A 137 -3.28 7.48 -9.00
C MET A 137 -3.50 8.85 -9.64
N ARG A 138 -3.02 9.07 -10.86
CA ARG A 138 -3.11 10.37 -11.56
C ARG A 138 -4.50 11.00 -11.58
N PRO A 139 -5.61 10.28 -11.80
CA PRO A 139 -6.94 10.87 -11.76
C PRO A 139 -7.33 11.45 -10.40
N TYR A 140 -6.76 10.91 -9.33
CA TYR A 140 -7.13 11.18 -7.94
C TYR A 140 -6.13 12.07 -7.20
N THR A 141 -4.94 12.25 -7.74
CA THR A 141 -3.87 13.04 -7.12
C THR A 141 -3.72 14.41 -7.78
N THR A 142 -3.28 15.37 -6.97
CA THR A 142 -2.79 16.64 -7.50
C THR A 142 -1.51 16.37 -8.27
N ASP A 143 -1.44 16.82 -9.52
CA ASP A 143 -0.20 16.81 -10.27
C ASP A 143 0.83 17.65 -9.50
N GLY A 144 1.73 16.97 -8.81
CA GLY A 144 2.96 17.55 -8.27
C GLY A 144 3.96 17.90 -9.38
N GLY A 145 3.46 18.04 -10.60
CA GLY A 145 4.22 18.50 -11.73
C GLY A 145 4.70 19.91 -11.44
N PHE A 146 6.01 20.06 -11.41
CA PHE A 146 6.70 21.35 -11.41
C PHE A 146 6.10 22.19 -12.53
N CYS A 147 5.10 23.02 -12.21
CA CYS A 147 4.67 24.06 -13.12
C CYS A 147 5.80 25.07 -13.19
N PHE A 148 6.59 25.01 -14.23
CA PHE A 148 7.34 26.17 -14.69
C PHE A 148 6.30 27.25 -15.05
N ARG A 149 5.95 28.08 -14.09
CA ARG A 149 5.37 29.38 -14.43
C ARG A 149 6.51 30.16 -15.08
N GLY A 150 6.46 30.24 -16.40
CA GLY A 150 7.31 31.16 -17.13
C GLY A 150 7.12 32.55 -16.50
N VAL A 151 8.18 33.12 -16.00
CA VAL A 151 8.21 34.52 -15.61
C VAL A 151 8.17 35.27 -16.95
N GLU A 152 7.00 35.80 -17.28
CA GLU A 152 6.91 36.79 -18.37
C GLU A 152 7.64 38.02 -17.90
N THR A 153 8.73 38.34 -18.62
CA THR A 153 9.48 39.60 -18.51
C THR A 153 8.73 40.69 -19.27
#